data_7bef70bb15e88067633d4ca0666b3222
#
_entry.id   7bef70bb15e88067633d4ca0666b3222
#
_cell.length_a   1.000
_cell.length_b   1.000
_cell.length_c   1.000
_cell.angle_alpha   90.00
_cell.angle_beta   90.00
_cell.angle_gamma   90.00
#
_symmetry.space_group_name_H-M   'P 1'
#
loop_
_entity.id
_entity.type
_entity.pdbx_description
1 polymer ?
#
loop_
_entity_poly.entity_id
_entity_poly.type
_entity_poly.pdbx_seq_one_letter_code
_entity_poly.pdbx_strand_id
1 'polypeptide(L)'
;KGFRVTLYENADLTGGSKSWTSDASFVGEDWNDKASSLRIEPCGKSGMSGNFKLQNRNSGKFLDLDNNSTSNNTAIIQYDDEGVEVSQTWTLTEVDGGKGVYSICAYGNKGRGMDVVDWSKDNGAQVQLYDYLGNTHQQFILYDHGDGYYQLVARNSGKVVEIPSSSKNNGEWIKIYDNNGSATQQWSLVENTCNEASAVTLYVDADYKGKAVTLSEGEYSLSRLGLFNVKDNDMSSQRVTP
;
A
#
# COMPACT_ATOMS: atom_id res chain seq x y z
N LYS A 1 -8.49 8.39 19.05
CA LYS A 1 -7.86 7.24 18.38
C LYS A 1 -7.05 7.75 17.20
N GLY A 2 -5.86 7.19 16.97
CA GLY A 2 -5.05 7.51 15.81
C GLY A 2 -3.97 8.58 16.03
N PHE A 3 -3.73 9.01 17.24
CA PHE A 3 -2.63 9.91 17.57
C PHE A 3 -1.74 9.34 18.67
N ARG A 4 -0.45 9.64 18.57
CA ARG A 4 0.51 9.51 19.66
C ARG A 4 0.77 10.89 20.22
N VAL A 5 0.62 11.04 21.53
CA VAL A 5 1.06 12.22 22.26
C VAL A 5 2.36 11.88 22.96
N THR A 6 3.41 12.64 22.70
CA THR A 6 4.71 12.50 23.38
C THR A 6 4.98 13.79 24.16
N LEU A 7 5.17 13.66 25.46
CA LEU A 7 5.63 14.73 26.35
C LEU A 7 7.16 14.72 26.44
N TYR A 8 7.76 15.89 26.52
CA TYR A 8 9.20 16.08 26.67
C TYR A 8 9.52 16.97 27.87
N GLU A 9 10.63 16.70 28.54
CA GLU A 9 11.09 17.49 29.68
C GLU A 9 11.50 18.90 29.28
N ASN A 10 12.08 19.08 28.09
CA ASN A 10 12.60 20.38 27.62
C ASN A 10 11.62 21.04 26.63
N ALA A 11 11.69 22.36 26.54
CA ALA A 11 10.80 23.16 25.70
C ALA A 11 11.05 22.99 24.18
N ASP A 12 12.17 22.41 23.79
CA ASP A 12 12.60 22.21 22.40
C ASP A 12 12.37 20.77 21.89
N LEU A 13 11.47 20.01 22.50
CA LEU A 13 11.19 18.61 22.20
C LEU A 13 12.40 17.69 22.43
N THR A 14 13.23 17.99 23.43
CA THR A 14 14.39 17.19 23.83
C THR A 14 14.28 16.72 25.31
N GLY A 15 15.30 16.01 25.79
CA GLY A 15 15.33 15.45 27.13
C GLY A 15 14.59 14.14 27.26
N GLY A 16 14.22 13.76 28.48
CA GLY A 16 13.38 12.59 28.73
C GLY A 16 12.03 12.74 28.05
N SER A 17 11.46 11.63 27.58
CA SER A 17 10.16 11.66 26.93
C SER A 17 9.30 10.46 27.30
N LYS A 18 7.97 10.63 27.25
CA LYS A 18 6.97 9.57 27.47
C LYS A 18 5.81 9.74 26.50
N SER A 19 5.34 8.63 25.95
CA SER A 19 4.32 8.62 24.88
C SER A 19 3.10 7.82 25.27
N TRP A 20 1.93 8.25 24.75
CA TRP A 20 0.65 7.56 24.86
C TRP A 20 -0.03 7.47 23.50
N THR A 21 -0.75 6.38 23.26
CA THR A 21 -1.58 6.16 22.06
C THR A 21 -3.06 5.97 22.41
N SER A 22 -3.40 6.08 23.69
CA SER A 22 -4.76 6.03 24.24
C SER A 22 -4.95 7.10 25.29
N ASP A 23 -6.19 7.31 25.71
CA ASP A 23 -6.51 8.25 26.77
C ASP A 23 -5.74 7.89 28.06
N ALA A 24 -5.14 8.89 28.66
CA ALA A 24 -4.48 8.81 29.95
C ALA A 24 -5.12 9.81 30.90
N SER A 25 -5.84 9.34 31.90
CA SER A 25 -6.44 10.19 32.93
C SER A 25 -5.39 10.83 33.84
N PHE A 26 -4.19 10.28 33.88
CA PHE A 26 -3.04 10.78 34.62
C PHE A 26 -1.73 10.35 33.94
N VAL A 27 -0.79 11.26 33.78
CA VAL A 27 0.48 11.01 33.09
C VAL A 27 1.49 10.21 33.93
N GLY A 28 1.22 9.98 35.20
CA GLY A 28 2.06 9.30 36.18
C GLY A 28 2.86 10.27 37.04
N GLU A 29 3.17 9.85 38.26
CA GLU A 29 3.92 10.63 39.27
C GLU A 29 5.28 11.09 38.72
N ASP A 30 5.91 10.23 37.89
CA ASP A 30 7.21 10.47 37.28
C ASP A 30 7.18 11.54 36.18
N TRP A 31 5.98 11.91 35.69
CA TRP A 31 5.78 12.89 34.62
C TRP A 31 4.90 14.09 35.03
N ASN A 32 4.34 14.06 36.24
CA ASN A 32 3.61 15.21 36.75
C ASN A 32 4.58 16.38 36.92
N ASP A 33 4.18 17.55 36.41
CA ASP A 33 4.95 18.82 36.49
C ASP A 33 6.33 18.81 35.79
N LYS A 34 6.64 17.79 34.95
CA LYS A 34 7.91 17.73 34.21
C LYS A 34 7.83 18.14 32.76
N ALA A 35 6.67 18.01 32.14
CA ALA A 35 6.54 18.25 30.71
C ALA A 35 6.63 19.75 30.39
N SER A 36 7.57 20.12 29.51
CA SER A 36 7.75 21.50 29.02
C SER A 36 7.35 21.67 27.56
N SER A 37 7.26 20.57 26.80
CA SER A 37 6.75 20.57 25.44
C SER A 37 6.06 19.25 25.10
N LEU A 38 5.25 19.25 24.03
CA LEU A 38 4.60 18.06 23.56
C LEU A 38 4.63 17.98 22.04
N ARG A 39 4.57 16.76 21.51
CA ARG A 39 4.35 16.46 20.10
C ARG A 39 3.12 15.59 19.96
N ILE A 40 2.26 15.93 19.00
CA ILE A 40 1.13 15.08 18.59
C ILE A 40 1.42 14.59 17.18
N GLU A 41 1.48 13.29 17.01
CA GLU A 41 1.76 12.65 15.73
C GLU A 41 0.64 11.67 15.39
N PRO A 42 0.27 11.54 14.11
CA PRO A 42 -0.61 10.44 13.70
C PRO A 42 0.02 9.10 14.10
N CYS A 43 -0.77 8.24 14.70
CA CYS A 43 -0.38 6.86 14.96
C CYS A 43 -0.86 6.03 13.78
N GLY A 44 0.06 5.63 12.90
CA GLY A 44 -0.25 4.74 11.78
C GLY A 44 -0.70 3.36 12.28
N LYS A 45 -1.53 2.70 11.48
CA LYS A 45 -1.90 1.30 11.70
C LYS A 45 -0.70 0.41 11.41
N SER A 46 -0.20 -0.28 12.41
CA SER A 46 0.88 -1.28 12.25
C SER A 46 0.33 -2.65 11.86
N GLY A 47 1.22 -3.51 11.34
CA GLY A 47 0.89 -4.90 11.05
C GLY A 47 0.11 -5.12 9.74
N MET A 48 0.10 -4.13 8.83
CA MET A 48 -0.59 -4.20 7.54
C MET A 48 0.38 -4.47 6.37
N SER A 49 1.47 -5.20 6.60
CA SER A 49 2.37 -5.60 5.52
C SER A 49 1.75 -6.72 4.70
N GLY A 50 1.81 -6.60 3.38
CA GLY A 50 1.20 -7.57 2.46
C GLY A 50 0.90 -6.96 1.10
N ASN A 51 0.15 -7.71 0.29
CA ASN A 51 -0.27 -7.28 -1.04
C ASN A 51 -1.74 -6.89 -1.03
N PHE A 52 -2.04 -5.67 -1.48
CA PHE A 52 -3.37 -5.09 -1.42
C PHE A 52 -3.71 -4.37 -2.72
N LYS A 53 -4.99 -4.35 -3.06
CA LYS A 53 -5.58 -3.32 -3.92
C LYS A 53 -6.09 -2.20 -3.03
N LEU A 54 -5.88 -0.95 -3.42
CA LEU A 54 -6.33 0.22 -2.66
C LEU A 54 -7.53 0.83 -3.37
N GLN A 55 -8.72 0.68 -2.76
CA GLN A 55 -9.98 1.17 -3.32
C GLN A 55 -10.39 2.50 -2.70
N ASN A 56 -10.63 3.50 -3.52
CA ASN A 56 -11.08 4.82 -3.06
C ASN A 56 -12.55 4.79 -2.61
N ARG A 57 -12.83 5.34 -1.43
CA ARG A 57 -14.19 5.38 -0.85
C ARG A 57 -15.19 6.20 -1.66
N ASN A 58 -14.74 7.29 -2.30
CA ASN A 58 -15.63 8.16 -3.07
C ASN A 58 -15.99 7.58 -4.43
N SER A 59 -15.00 7.07 -5.16
CA SER A 59 -15.18 6.62 -6.54
C SER A 59 -15.48 5.13 -6.66
N GLY A 60 -15.06 4.32 -5.68
CA GLY A 60 -15.07 2.87 -5.76
C GLY A 60 -13.99 2.29 -6.67
N LYS A 61 -13.14 3.15 -7.26
CA LYS A 61 -12.05 2.75 -8.16
C LYS A 61 -10.78 2.44 -7.39
N PHE A 62 -9.84 1.75 -8.07
CA PHE A 62 -8.60 1.29 -7.48
C PHE A 62 -7.40 2.15 -7.91
N LEU A 63 -6.38 2.23 -7.05
CA LEU A 63 -5.08 2.76 -7.45
C LEU A 63 -4.47 1.87 -8.52
N ASP A 64 -3.99 2.49 -9.59
CA ASP A 64 -3.50 1.82 -10.78
C ASP A 64 -2.25 2.51 -11.32
N LEU A 65 -1.42 1.76 -12.02
CA LEU A 65 -0.30 2.27 -12.79
C LEU A 65 -0.75 2.60 -14.21
N ASP A 66 -0.65 3.86 -14.60
CA ASP A 66 -1.04 4.30 -15.95
C ASP A 66 -0.38 3.44 -17.04
N ASN A 67 -1.22 2.91 -17.94
CA ASN A 67 -0.80 2.02 -19.04
C ASN A 67 -0.02 0.77 -18.57
N ASN A 68 -0.28 0.27 -17.37
CA ASN A 68 0.44 -0.87 -16.76
C ASN A 68 1.97 -0.68 -16.73
N SER A 69 2.43 0.57 -16.76
CA SER A 69 3.86 0.88 -16.79
C SER A 69 4.49 0.77 -15.42
N THR A 70 5.66 0.13 -15.36
CA THR A 70 6.48 0.08 -14.14
C THR A 70 7.72 0.96 -14.23
N SER A 71 7.77 1.89 -15.18
CA SER A 71 8.89 2.83 -15.36
C SER A 71 8.85 3.96 -14.33
N ASN A 72 10.00 4.59 -14.07
CA ASN A 72 10.04 5.84 -13.30
C ASN A 72 9.17 6.91 -13.99
N ASN A 73 8.57 7.77 -13.17
CA ASN A 73 7.64 8.83 -13.56
C ASN A 73 6.31 8.31 -14.14
N THR A 74 5.97 7.03 -13.96
CA THR A 74 4.62 6.54 -14.30
C THR A 74 3.60 7.18 -13.37
N ALA A 75 2.55 7.75 -13.95
CA ALA A 75 1.44 8.29 -13.18
C ALA A 75 0.75 7.20 -12.36
N ILE A 76 0.43 7.49 -11.11
CA ILE A 76 -0.48 6.66 -10.32
C ILE A 76 -1.86 7.29 -10.45
N ILE A 77 -2.79 6.54 -10.97
CA ILE A 77 -4.15 6.96 -11.32
C ILE A 77 -5.19 6.18 -10.53
N GLN A 78 -6.47 6.56 -10.65
CA GLN A 78 -7.56 5.66 -10.33
C GLN A 78 -8.13 5.02 -11.59
N TYR A 79 -8.52 3.74 -11.49
CA TYR A 79 -9.12 3.00 -12.59
C TYR A 79 -10.17 2.00 -12.09
N ASP A 80 -11.06 1.54 -12.99
CA ASP A 80 -12.02 0.46 -12.68
C ASP A 80 -11.28 -0.81 -12.28
N ASP A 81 -11.95 -1.70 -11.57
CA ASP A 81 -11.39 -2.99 -11.21
C ASP A 81 -11.11 -3.84 -12.46
N GLU A 82 -9.87 -4.15 -12.70
CA GLU A 82 -9.42 -5.02 -13.78
C GLU A 82 -9.14 -6.47 -13.32
N GLY A 83 -9.64 -6.81 -12.12
CA GLY A 83 -9.47 -8.15 -11.55
C GLY A 83 -8.13 -8.33 -10.86
N VAL A 84 -7.38 -9.37 -11.21
CA VAL A 84 -6.08 -9.70 -10.58
C VAL A 84 -4.87 -9.02 -11.24
N GLU A 85 -5.08 -7.83 -11.81
CA GLU A 85 -4.03 -7.14 -12.53
C GLU A 85 -2.89 -6.66 -11.62
N VAL A 86 -1.67 -6.84 -12.11
CA VAL A 86 -0.43 -6.48 -11.40
C VAL A 86 -0.35 -4.98 -11.15
N SER A 87 -0.85 -4.16 -12.10
CA SER A 87 -0.84 -2.70 -12.03
C SER A 87 -1.67 -2.12 -10.88
N GLN A 88 -2.70 -2.85 -10.43
CA GLN A 88 -3.58 -2.46 -9.33
C GLN A 88 -3.19 -3.09 -7.98
N THR A 89 -2.12 -3.87 -7.97
CA THR A 89 -1.65 -4.54 -6.76
C THR A 89 -0.43 -3.84 -6.19
N TRP A 90 -0.49 -3.55 -4.91
CA TRP A 90 0.54 -2.80 -4.19
C TRP A 90 1.07 -3.62 -3.01
N THR A 91 2.38 -3.70 -2.90
CA THR A 91 3.04 -4.32 -1.75
C THR A 91 3.29 -3.25 -0.68
N LEU A 92 2.62 -3.37 0.45
CA LEU A 92 2.86 -2.55 1.63
C LEU A 92 3.94 -3.22 2.48
N THR A 93 5.00 -2.48 2.81
CA THR A 93 6.04 -2.94 3.73
C THR A 93 6.24 -1.91 4.83
N GLU A 94 6.09 -2.33 6.08
CA GLU A 94 6.30 -1.43 7.21
C GLU A 94 7.79 -1.10 7.36
N VAL A 95 8.15 0.19 7.41
CA VAL A 95 9.54 0.67 7.30
C VAL A 95 10.05 1.40 8.55
N ASP A 96 9.24 1.62 9.56
CA ASP A 96 9.62 2.37 10.77
C ASP A 96 9.31 1.61 12.07
N GLY A 97 9.70 0.33 12.12
CA GLY A 97 9.72 -0.47 13.35
C GLY A 97 8.39 -0.58 14.08
N GLY A 98 7.29 -0.79 13.35
CA GLY A 98 5.96 -0.98 13.95
C GLY A 98 5.21 0.31 14.26
N LYS A 99 5.56 1.44 13.63
CA LYS A 99 4.90 2.74 13.83
C LYS A 99 3.82 3.04 12.79
N GLY A 100 3.47 2.08 11.93
CA GLY A 100 2.47 2.25 10.90
C GLY A 100 2.90 3.16 9.75
N VAL A 101 4.19 3.17 9.46
CA VAL A 101 4.78 3.85 8.30
C VAL A 101 5.15 2.82 7.25
N TYR A 102 4.74 3.02 6.03
CA TYR A 102 4.88 2.05 4.95
C TYR A 102 5.58 2.65 3.72
N SER A 103 6.39 1.82 3.06
CA SER A 103 6.59 1.92 1.62
C SER A 103 5.43 1.22 0.93
N ILE A 104 4.95 1.78 -0.19
CA ILE A 104 3.87 1.23 -1.00
C ILE A 104 4.45 1.05 -2.39
N CYS A 105 4.88 -0.18 -2.70
CA CYS A 105 5.61 -0.50 -3.92
C CYS A 105 4.72 -1.26 -4.91
N ALA A 106 5.00 -1.12 -6.21
CA ALA A 106 4.34 -1.90 -7.23
C ALA A 106 4.57 -3.40 -7.00
N TYR A 107 3.53 -4.20 -7.12
CA TYR A 107 3.62 -5.65 -6.95
C TYR A 107 4.63 -6.28 -7.92
N GLY A 108 5.42 -7.20 -7.42
CA GLY A 108 6.50 -7.82 -8.20
C GLY A 108 7.73 -6.92 -8.43
N ASN A 109 7.64 -5.63 -8.12
CA ASN A 109 8.76 -4.69 -8.27
C ASN A 109 8.98 -3.85 -7.00
N LYS A 110 9.49 -4.48 -5.95
CA LYS A 110 9.77 -3.82 -4.66
C LYS A 110 10.81 -2.69 -4.71
N GLY A 111 11.51 -2.55 -5.86
CA GLY A 111 12.44 -1.47 -6.10
C GLY A 111 11.76 -0.16 -6.54
N ARG A 112 10.44 -0.16 -6.80
CA ARG A 112 9.69 1.02 -7.21
C ARG A 112 8.43 1.21 -6.41
N GLY A 113 8.28 2.39 -5.85
CA GLY A 113 7.17 2.70 -4.95
C GLY A 113 6.50 4.04 -5.26
N MET A 114 5.42 4.28 -4.54
CA MET A 114 4.74 5.57 -4.55
C MET A 114 5.70 6.66 -4.09
N ASP A 115 5.71 7.76 -4.82
CA ASP A 115 6.64 8.87 -4.69
C ASP A 115 5.90 10.19 -4.92
N VAL A 116 6.05 11.13 -4.00
CA VAL A 116 5.51 12.50 -4.21
C VAL A 116 6.50 13.26 -5.08
N VAL A 117 6.05 13.66 -6.27
CA VAL A 117 6.87 14.34 -7.28
C VAL A 117 7.65 15.50 -6.67
N ASP A 118 8.96 15.57 -7.00
CA ASP A 118 9.87 16.66 -6.62
C ASP A 118 9.94 16.93 -5.10
N TRP A 119 9.66 15.93 -4.26
CA TRP A 119 9.62 16.09 -2.80
C TRP A 119 8.63 17.16 -2.33
N SER A 120 7.68 17.52 -3.18
CA SER A 120 6.76 18.60 -2.93
C SER A 120 5.98 18.41 -1.63
N LYS A 121 5.70 19.53 -0.98
CA LYS A 121 4.82 19.59 0.20
C LYS A 121 3.56 20.42 -0.09
N ASP A 122 3.34 20.78 -1.34
CA ASP A 122 2.26 21.65 -1.75
C ASP A 122 0.99 20.86 -2.04
N ASN A 123 -0.16 21.51 -1.82
CA ASN A 123 -1.45 20.96 -2.25
C ASN A 123 -1.48 20.80 -3.76
N GLY A 124 -1.95 19.65 -4.21
CA GLY A 124 -2.05 19.31 -5.63
C GLY A 124 -0.77 18.69 -6.21
N ALA A 125 0.27 18.47 -5.42
CA ALA A 125 1.45 17.74 -5.89
C ALA A 125 1.06 16.30 -6.27
N GLN A 126 1.54 15.87 -7.41
CA GLN A 126 1.22 14.57 -7.98
C GLN A 126 1.97 13.43 -7.28
N VAL A 127 1.40 12.23 -7.33
CA VAL A 127 2.04 11.00 -6.87
C VAL A 127 2.33 10.12 -8.07
N GLN A 128 3.55 9.62 -8.14
CA GLN A 128 4.07 8.82 -9.24
C GLN A 128 4.68 7.51 -8.74
N LEU A 129 5.01 6.62 -9.65
CA LEU A 129 5.90 5.50 -9.39
C LEU A 129 7.35 5.93 -9.64
N TYR A 130 8.25 5.66 -8.69
CA TYR A 130 9.67 5.97 -8.81
C TYR A 130 10.54 4.95 -8.08
N ASP A 131 11.85 4.91 -8.39
CA ASP A 131 12.80 4.07 -7.66
C ASP A 131 12.72 4.35 -6.16
N TYR A 132 12.49 3.29 -5.37
CA TYR A 132 12.35 3.42 -3.92
C TYR A 132 13.71 3.57 -3.25
N LEU A 133 13.99 4.75 -2.73
CA LEU A 133 15.26 5.11 -2.08
C LEU A 133 15.12 5.24 -0.55
N GLY A 134 13.93 4.97 0.00
CA GLY A 134 13.66 5.05 1.44
C GLY A 134 13.51 6.46 1.99
N ASN A 135 13.30 7.45 1.13
CA ASN A 135 13.13 8.83 1.53
C ASN A 135 11.70 9.12 2.06
N THR A 136 11.53 10.19 2.84
CA THR A 136 10.25 10.48 3.51
C THR A 136 9.10 10.81 2.56
N HIS A 137 9.34 11.31 1.36
CA HIS A 137 8.32 11.55 0.32
C HIS A 137 7.88 10.26 -0.38
N GLN A 138 8.53 9.12 -0.08
CA GLN A 138 8.19 7.77 -0.54
C GLN A 138 7.62 6.89 0.59
N GLN A 139 7.36 7.49 1.74
CA GLN A 139 6.85 6.80 2.92
C GLN A 139 5.51 7.41 3.34
N PHE A 140 4.57 6.54 3.67
CA PHE A 140 3.21 6.93 3.99
C PHE A 140 2.80 6.37 5.34
N ILE A 141 2.21 7.21 6.18
CA ILE A 141 1.59 6.78 7.42
C ILE A 141 0.19 6.29 7.07
N LEU A 142 -0.14 5.07 7.48
CA LEU A 142 -1.46 4.50 7.30
C LEU A 142 -2.35 4.88 8.49
N TYR A 143 -3.16 5.92 8.33
CA TYR A 143 -4.06 6.40 9.38
C TYR A 143 -5.39 5.64 9.32
N ASP A 144 -5.74 4.91 10.39
CA ASP A 144 -6.96 4.10 10.51
C ASP A 144 -8.15 4.95 10.97
N HIS A 145 -9.22 5.02 10.16
CA HIS A 145 -10.48 5.65 10.52
C HIS A 145 -11.34 4.80 11.46
N GLY A 146 -11.04 3.51 11.59
CA GLY A 146 -11.77 2.57 12.45
C GLY A 146 -13.04 1.98 11.84
N ASP A 147 -13.31 2.25 10.56
CA ASP A 147 -14.47 1.74 9.80
C ASP A 147 -14.05 0.94 8.54
N GLY A 148 -12.80 0.46 8.52
CA GLY A 148 -12.22 -0.28 7.40
C GLY A 148 -11.59 0.60 6.33
N TYR A 149 -11.58 1.92 6.54
CA TYR A 149 -10.91 2.88 5.66
C TYR A 149 -9.70 3.50 6.31
N TYR A 150 -8.74 3.86 5.47
CA TYR A 150 -7.45 4.41 5.86
C TYR A 150 -7.16 5.68 5.07
N GLN A 151 -6.39 6.60 5.65
CA GLN A 151 -5.72 7.66 4.91
C GLN A 151 -4.25 7.30 4.72
N LEU A 152 -3.72 7.60 3.55
CA LEU A 152 -2.30 7.51 3.23
C LEU A 152 -1.70 8.89 3.41
N VAL A 153 -1.01 9.11 4.54
CA VAL A 153 -0.43 10.41 4.89
C VAL A 153 1.03 10.45 4.46
N ALA A 154 1.38 11.29 3.49
CA ALA A 154 2.76 11.45 3.03
C ALA A 154 3.66 11.96 4.16
N ARG A 155 4.69 11.20 4.52
CA ARG A 155 5.54 11.46 5.70
C ARG A 155 6.30 12.79 5.61
N ASN A 156 6.67 13.23 4.42
CA ASN A 156 7.43 14.47 4.20
C ASN A 156 6.60 15.74 4.43
N SER A 157 5.27 15.68 4.26
CA SER A 157 4.43 16.87 4.24
C SER A 157 3.26 16.82 5.25
N GLY A 158 2.88 15.62 5.70
CA GLY A 158 1.66 15.43 6.48
C GLY A 158 0.37 15.53 5.65
N LYS A 159 0.48 15.70 4.33
CA LYS A 159 -0.67 15.73 3.42
C LYS A 159 -1.16 14.34 3.07
N VAL A 160 -2.42 14.25 2.65
CA VAL A 160 -3.12 12.98 2.43
C VAL A 160 -3.27 12.73 0.93
N VAL A 161 -3.07 11.49 0.52
CA VAL A 161 -3.29 11.06 -0.87
C VAL A 161 -4.78 11.12 -1.18
N GLU A 162 -5.14 11.80 -2.29
CA GLU A 162 -6.53 11.98 -2.68
C GLU A 162 -6.79 11.82 -4.18
N ILE A 163 -8.06 11.61 -4.51
CA ILE A 163 -8.59 11.80 -5.84
C ILE A 163 -9.06 13.25 -5.98
N PRO A 164 -8.44 14.06 -6.86
CA PRO A 164 -8.75 15.48 -6.99
C PRO A 164 -10.18 15.70 -7.49
N SER A 165 -10.78 16.82 -7.09
CA SER A 165 -12.10 17.28 -7.56
C SER A 165 -13.24 16.28 -7.42
N SER A 166 -13.14 15.32 -6.51
CA SER A 166 -14.10 14.21 -6.34
C SER A 166 -14.37 13.43 -7.63
N SER A 167 -13.38 13.36 -8.52
CA SER A 167 -13.48 12.69 -9.82
C SER A 167 -13.89 11.23 -9.66
N LYS A 168 -14.73 10.74 -10.58
CA LYS A 168 -15.09 9.33 -10.75
C LYS A 168 -14.65 8.77 -12.09
N ASN A 169 -13.82 9.53 -12.81
CA ASN A 169 -13.33 9.12 -14.11
C ASN A 169 -12.11 8.20 -13.99
N ASN A 170 -11.97 7.26 -14.89
CA ASN A 170 -10.75 6.51 -15.08
C ASN A 170 -9.63 7.44 -15.54
N GLY A 171 -8.38 7.12 -15.16
CA GLY A 171 -7.21 7.89 -15.55
C GLY A 171 -6.98 9.17 -14.75
N GLU A 172 -7.79 9.44 -13.71
CA GLU A 172 -7.53 10.60 -12.85
C GLU A 172 -6.26 10.39 -12.03
N TRP A 173 -5.28 11.28 -12.16
CA TRP A 173 -4.00 11.20 -11.48
C TRP A 173 -4.13 11.61 -10.02
N ILE A 174 -3.73 10.73 -9.10
CA ILE A 174 -3.80 11.00 -7.67
C ILE A 174 -2.80 12.08 -7.23
N LYS A 175 -3.16 12.81 -6.18
CA LYS A 175 -2.38 13.93 -5.64
C LYS A 175 -2.31 13.86 -4.12
N ILE A 176 -1.45 14.68 -3.53
CA ILE A 176 -1.52 14.96 -2.09
C ILE A 176 -2.23 16.28 -1.84
N TYR A 177 -2.97 16.34 -0.74
CA TYR A 177 -3.71 17.56 -0.33
C TYR A 177 -3.85 17.64 1.18
N ASP A 178 -4.21 18.83 1.70
CA ASP A 178 -4.53 18.99 3.12
C ASP A 178 -5.65 18.03 3.52
N ASN A 179 -5.54 17.47 4.72
CA ASN A 179 -6.57 16.57 5.24
C ASN A 179 -7.88 17.35 5.50
N ASN A 180 -8.92 17.01 4.77
CA ASN A 180 -10.26 17.58 4.90
C ASN A 180 -11.32 16.53 5.32
N GLY A 181 -10.89 15.27 5.58
CA GLY A 181 -11.76 14.20 6.00
C GLY A 181 -12.72 13.66 4.94
N SER A 182 -12.59 14.10 3.67
CA SER A 182 -13.49 13.68 2.60
C SER A 182 -13.28 12.21 2.20
N ALA A 183 -14.31 11.60 1.61
CA ALA A 183 -14.22 10.23 1.08
C ALA A 183 -13.18 10.07 -0.04
N THR A 184 -12.80 11.17 -0.73
CA THR A 184 -11.75 11.17 -1.76
C THR A 184 -10.37 10.86 -1.20
N GLN A 185 -10.18 11.08 0.11
CA GLN A 185 -8.94 10.85 0.85
C GLN A 185 -8.92 9.54 1.63
N GLN A 186 -9.95 8.70 1.43
CA GLN A 186 -10.13 7.46 2.20
C GLN A 186 -10.05 6.24 1.29
N TRP A 187 -9.31 5.25 1.72
CA TRP A 187 -8.96 4.06 0.96
C TRP A 187 -9.22 2.80 1.78
N SER A 188 -9.91 1.82 1.23
CA SER A 188 -9.92 0.47 1.80
C SER A 188 -8.75 -0.34 1.24
N LEU A 189 -8.16 -1.16 2.09
CA LEU A 189 -7.16 -2.14 1.71
C LEU A 189 -7.88 -3.46 1.45
N VAL A 190 -8.06 -3.78 0.19
CA VAL A 190 -8.60 -5.07 -0.24
C VAL A 190 -7.42 -6.01 -0.38
N GLU A 191 -7.33 -7.00 0.50
CA GLU A 191 -6.30 -8.02 0.33
C GLU A 191 -6.42 -8.59 -1.07
N ASN A 192 -5.38 -8.44 -1.86
CA ASN A 192 -5.26 -9.22 -3.07
C ASN A 192 -4.82 -10.62 -2.64
N THR A 193 -5.74 -11.31 -2.00
CA THR A 193 -5.69 -12.74 -1.94
C THR A 193 -6.01 -13.22 -3.37
N CYS A 194 -5.01 -13.24 -4.23
CA CYS A 194 -4.81 -14.51 -4.92
C CYS A 194 -4.85 -15.50 -3.76
N ASN A 195 -5.99 -16.18 -3.53
CA ASN A 195 -5.97 -17.40 -2.73
C ASN A 195 -4.67 -18.06 -3.16
N GLU A 196 -3.70 -18.18 -2.24
CA GLU A 196 -2.44 -18.80 -2.58
C GLU A 196 -2.82 -20.18 -3.10
N ALA A 197 -3.07 -20.21 -4.42
CA ALA A 197 -3.20 -21.48 -5.10
C ALA A 197 -1.84 -22.10 -4.88
N SER A 198 -1.76 -23.02 -3.95
CA SER A 198 -0.51 -23.69 -3.63
C SER A 198 0.05 -24.41 -4.85
N ALA A 199 -0.77 -24.56 -5.88
CA ALA A 199 -0.35 -25.18 -7.14
C ALA A 199 -1.35 -24.92 -8.29
N VAL A 200 -0.82 -24.89 -9.52
CA VAL A 200 -1.58 -24.93 -10.76
C VAL A 200 -1.39 -26.31 -11.39
N THR A 201 -2.47 -27.01 -11.68
CA THR A 201 -2.40 -28.27 -12.40
C THR A 201 -2.80 -28.05 -13.86
N LEU A 202 -1.88 -28.34 -14.77
CA LEU A 202 -2.08 -28.26 -16.22
C LEU A 202 -2.43 -29.64 -16.76
N TYR A 203 -3.41 -29.71 -17.67
CA TYR A 203 -3.88 -30.93 -18.27
C TYR A 203 -3.67 -30.91 -19.80
N VAL A 204 -3.28 -32.02 -20.40
CA VAL A 204 -3.10 -32.12 -21.86
C VAL A 204 -4.41 -32.15 -22.62
N ASP A 205 -5.49 -32.63 -22.00
CA ASP A 205 -6.82 -32.74 -22.62
C ASP A 205 -7.78 -31.70 -22.02
N ALA A 206 -8.80 -31.32 -22.78
CA ALA A 206 -9.90 -30.50 -22.29
C ALA A 206 -10.66 -31.19 -21.14
N ASP A 207 -11.45 -30.41 -20.41
CA ASP A 207 -12.27 -30.86 -19.27
C ASP A 207 -11.46 -31.52 -18.13
N TYR A 208 -10.22 -31.07 -17.90
CA TYR A 208 -9.32 -31.58 -16.85
C TYR A 208 -9.00 -33.07 -16.99
N LYS A 209 -8.83 -33.54 -18.22
CA LYS A 209 -8.54 -34.95 -18.55
C LYS A 209 -7.12 -35.13 -19.05
N GLY A 210 -6.74 -36.40 -19.19
CA GLY A 210 -5.44 -36.80 -19.71
C GLY A 210 -4.33 -36.63 -18.69
N LYS A 211 -3.12 -36.52 -19.21
CA LYS A 211 -1.92 -36.35 -18.39
C LYS A 211 -1.94 -34.97 -17.73
N ALA A 212 -1.57 -34.89 -16.46
CA ALA A 212 -1.50 -33.69 -15.69
C ALA A 212 -0.12 -33.46 -15.12
N VAL A 213 0.26 -32.17 -14.97
CA VAL A 213 1.42 -31.73 -14.20
C VAL A 213 1.00 -30.63 -13.24
N THR A 214 1.43 -30.75 -12.00
CA THR A 214 1.16 -29.73 -10.96
C THR A 214 2.44 -28.91 -10.72
N LEU A 215 2.30 -27.60 -10.82
CA LEU A 215 3.37 -26.62 -10.71
C LEU A 215 3.08 -25.69 -9.54
N SER A 216 4.07 -25.41 -8.71
CA SER A 216 4.02 -24.37 -7.68
C SER A 216 4.36 -22.99 -8.26
N GLU A 217 4.33 -21.95 -7.43
CA GLU A 217 4.79 -20.61 -7.83
C GLU A 217 6.16 -20.64 -8.51
N GLY A 218 6.29 -19.95 -9.65
CA GLY A 218 7.56 -19.83 -10.39
C GLY A 218 7.38 -19.53 -11.87
N GLU A 219 8.49 -19.17 -12.52
CA GLU A 219 8.55 -19.00 -13.97
C GLU A 219 8.94 -20.32 -14.64
N TYR A 220 8.17 -20.71 -15.65
CA TYR A 220 8.34 -21.98 -16.36
C TYR A 220 8.50 -21.75 -17.87
N SER A 221 9.74 -21.81 -18.36
CA SER A 221 10.01 -21.85 -19.82
C SER A 221 9.58 -23.19 -20.44
N LEU A 222 9.40 -23.23 -21.75
CA LEU A 222 9.11 -24.49 -22.47
C LEU A 222 10.14 -25.59 -22.17
N SER A 223 11.42 -25.22 -22.07
CA SER A 223 12.48 -26.17 -21.70
C SER A 223 12.30 -26.72 -20.28
N ARG A 224 11.88 -25.87 -19.35
CA ARG A 224 11.61 -26.27 -17.95
C ARG A 224 10.34 -27.13 -17.86
N LEU A 225 9.29 -26.77 -18.61
CA LEU A 225 8.07 -27.57 -18.72
C LEU A 225 8.34 -28.93 -19.36
N GLY A 226 9.27 -29.00 -20.32
CA GLY A 226 9.73 -30.23 -20.91
C GLY A 226 10.31 -31.28 -19.92
N LEU A 227 10.88 -30.83 -18.79
CA LEU A 227 11.31 -31.70 -17.69
C LEU A 227 10.14 -32.46 -17.04
N PHE A 228 8.91 -31.89 -17.13
CA PHE A 228 7.68 -32.55 -16.68
C PHE A 228 6.95 -33.28 -17.78
N ASN A 229 7.61 -33.47 -18.96
CA ASN A 229 7.02 -34.04 -20.17
C ASN A 229 5.80 -33.27 -20.73
N VAL A 230 5.76 -31.98 -20.54
CA VAL A 230 4.82 -31.05 -21.19
C VAL A 230 5.47 -30.54 -22.46
N LYS A 231 4.84 -30.79 -23.62
CA LYS A 231 5.32 -30.34 -24.94
C LYS A 231 4.62 -29.04 -25.33
N ASP A 232 5.14 -28.39 -26.35
CA ASP A 232 4.49 -27.22 -26.96
C ASP A 232 3.08 -27.64 -27.46
N ASN A 233 2.08 -26.78 -27.17
CA ASN A 233 0.65 -26.99 -27.46
C ASN A 233 -0.04 -28.20 -26.79
N ASP A 234 0.58 -28.82 -25.79
CA ASP A 234 -0.03 -29.97 -25.07
C ASP A 234 -1.08 -29.55 -24.02
N MET A 235 -1.13 -28.25 -23.64
CA MET A 235 -2.01 -27.79 -22.57
C MET A 235 -3.36 -27.37 -23.10
N SER A 236 -4.42 -28.06 -22.72
CA SER A 236 -5.80 -27.78 -23.12
C SER A 236 -6.71 -27.29 -22.00
N SER A 237 -6.33 -27.51 -20.75
CA SER A 237 -7.07 -26.99 -19.58
C SER A 237 -6.17 -26.84 -18.37
N GLN A 238 -6.59 -26.00 -17.43
CA GLN A 238 -5.88 -25.77 -16.16
C GLN A 238 -6.84 -25.75 -14.97
N ARG A 239 -6.37 -26.18 -13.82
CA ARG A 239 -7.07 -26.05 -12.54
C ARG A 239 -6.15 -25.37 -11.53
N VAL A 240 -6.68 -24.36 -10.87
CA VAL A 240 -6.03 -23.69 -9.75
C VAL A 240 -6.60 -24.27 -8.47
N THR A 241 -5.72 -24.78 -7.59
CA THR A 241 -6.12 -25.38 -6.31
C THR A 241 -5.54 -24.52 -5.17
N PRO A 242 -6.36 -24.17 -4.16
CA PRO A 242 -5.91 -23.42 -3.00
C PRO A 242 -4.93 -24.20 -2.13
#